data_55c6498278851e5c27f8f9a9d84b4d51
#
_entry.id   55c6498278851e5c27f8f9a9d84b4d51
#
_cell.length_a   1.000
_cell.length_b   1.000
_cell.length_c   1.000
_cell.angle_alpha   90.00
_cell.angle_beta   90.00
_cell.angle_gamma   90.00
#
_symmetry.space_group_name_H-M   'P 1'
#
loop_
_entity.id
_entity.type
_entity.pdbx_description
1 polymer ?
#
loop_
_entity_poly.entity_id
_entity_poly.type
_entity_poly.pdbx_seq_one_letter_code
_entity_poly.pdbx_strand_id
1 'polypeptide(L)'
;LVFFTSDNRPWFEGATGGLRQRKGGAGYDGGYRVPAIVWRPGTIPAGRRNDAIGMSIDFLPTFCAMAGVAPPAGVTIDGQVLSATLLRGAPTPHDGLLLFDDEDVVALRTQRWKLVTADYYRNYLLDLPARGYPQLYDMQKDPSESYSVAERHPDIVADLTARVDAARARFAPLRT
;
A
#
# COMPACT_ATOMS: atom_id res chain seq x y z
N LEU A 1 17.57 12.95 10.85
CA LEU A 1 16.33 12.23 10.56
C LEU A 1 16.48 10.78 11.00
N VAL A 2 15.54 10.31 11.80
CA VAL A 2 15.38 8.88 12.12
C VAL A 2 14.06 8.43 11.53
N PHE A 3 14.08 7.32 10.80
CA PHE A 3 12.90 6.66 10.29
C PHE A 3 12.89 5.24 10.84
N PHE A 4 11.91 4.90 11.65
CA PHE A 4 11.74 3.58 12.24
C PHE A 4 10.50 2.92 11.63
N THR A 5 10.66 1.73 11.09
CA THR A 5 9.58 0.93 10.51
C THR A 5 9.98 -0.54 10.49
N SER A 6 9.13 -1.40 9.97
CA SER A 6 9.41 -2.80 9.67
C SER A 6 9.35 -3.01 8.16
N ASP A 7 9.96 -4.06 7.66
CA ASP A 7 9.91 -4.48 6.26
C ASP A 7 8.53 -5.03 5.89
N ASN A 8 7.91 -5.78 6.80
CA ASN A 8 6.60 -6.39 6.66
C ASN A 8 5.95 -6.64 8.02
N ARG A 9 4.72 -7.13 8.01
CA ARG A 9 3.96 -7.50 9.21
C ARG A 9 4.38 -8.86 9.76
N PRO A 10 3.98 -9.17 11.01
CA PRO A 10 4.43 -10.38 11.68
C PRO A 10 3.86 -11.65 11.03
N TRP A 11 4.60 -12.74 11.22
CA TRP A 11 4.19 -14.10 10.95
C TRP A 11 3.19 -14.60 12.01
N PHE A 12 3.03 -15.91 12.16
CA PHE A 12 2.01 -16.52 13.04
C PHE A 12 2.17 -16.17 14.52
N GLU A 13 3.39 -15.95 15.00
CA GLU A 13 3.69 -15.66 16.40
C GLU A 13 3.40 -14.21 16.81
N GLY A 14 3.21 -13.33 15.84
CA GLY A 14 2.99 -11.91 16.09
C GLY A 14 1.52 -11.49 16.00
N ALA A 15 1.22 -10.30 16.52
CA ALA A 15 -0.10 -9.70 16.47
C ALA A 15 -0.21 -8.66 15.35
N THR A 16 -1.28 -8.71 14.57
CA THR A 16 -1.57 -7.75 13.50
C THR A 16 -2.38 -6.54 13.98
N GLY A 17 -2.72 -6.48 15.27
CA GLY A 17 -3.51 -5.38 15.83
C GLY A 17 -4.95 -5.34 15.28
N GLY A 18 -5.53 -6.49 14.96
CA GLY A 18 -6.89 -6.61 14.41
C GLY A 18 -6.99 -6.40 12.91
N LEU A 19 -5.86 -6.20 12.20
CA LEU A 19 -5.86 -6.15 10.75
C LEU A 19 -5.97 -7.56 10.16
N ARG A 20 -6.66 -7.66 9.03
CA ARG A 20 -6.90 -8.93 8.35
C ARG A 20 -5.61 -9.51 7.79
N GLN A 21 -5.45 -10.82 7.90
CA GLN A 21 -4.29 -11.59 7.45
C GLN A 21 -2.97 -11.21 8.18
N ARG A 22 -1.84 -11.64 7.63
CA ARG A 22 -0.48 -11.48 8.16
C ARG A 22 0.53 -11.61 7.02
N LYS A 23 1.83 -11.65 7.31
CA LYS A 23 2.88 -11.90 6.32
C LYS A 23 2.53 -13.13 5.47
N GLY A 24 2.68 -13.00 4.14
CA GLY A 24 2.32 -14.05 3.18
C GLY A 24 0.82 -14.16 2.89
N GLY A 25 0.00 -13.24 3.41
CA GLY A 25 -1.40 -13.10 3.01
C GLY A 25 -1.52 -12.18 1.81
N ALA A 26 -2.36 -12.54 0.83
CA ALA A 26 -2.56 -11.71 -0.34
C ALA A 26 -3.19 -10.37 0.03
N GLY A 27 -2.75 -9.28 -0.52
CA GLY A 27 -3.34 -7.95 -0.61
C GLY A 27 -3.90 -7.26 0.66
N TYR A 28 -3.93 -7.91 1.82
CA TYR A 28 -4.57 -7.38 3.03
C TYR A 28 -3.60 -6.62 3.95
N ASP A 29 -4.11 -5.61 4.66
CA ASP A 29 -3.30 -4.72 5.51
C ASP A 29 -2.54 -5.45 6.62
N GLY A 30 -3.02 -6.60 7.09
CA GLY A 30 -2.30 -7.42 8.07
C GLY A 30 -0.99 -8.00 7.55
N GLY A 31 -0.77 -8.04 6.23
CA GLY A 31 0.50 -8.42 5.63
C GLY A 31 1.39 -7.22 5.26
N TYR A 32 0.79 -6.09 4.91
CA TYR A 32 1.50 -4.97 4.29
C TYR A 32 1.64 -3.73 5.18
N ARG A 33 0.62 -3.40 5.97
CA ARG A 33 0.62 -2.18 6.77
C ARG A 33 1.49 -2.34 8.01
N VAL A 34 2.63 -1.67 8.04
CA VAL A 34 3.60 -1.66 9.14
C VAL A 34 3.51 -0.36 9.96
N PRO A 35 3.93 -0.38 11.23
CA PRO A 35 4.13 0.85 11.99
C PRO A 35 5.28 1.66 11.38
N ALA A 36 5.14 2.99 11.39
CA ALA A 36 6.20 3.90 10.97
C ALA A 36 6.29 5.08 11.94
N ILE A 37 7.50 5.41 12.34
CA ILE A 37 7.80 6.57 13.18
C ILE A 37 8.89 7.37 12.49
N VAL A 38 8.64 8.68 12.35
CA VAL A 38 9.61 9.61 11.76
C VAL A 38 9.94 10.67 12.80
N TRP A 39 11.25 10.84 13.06
CA TRP A 39 11.71 11.78 14.06
C TRP A 39 12.83 12.66 13.52
N ARG A 40 12.64 13.97 13.61
CA ARG A 40 13.64 15.01 13.31
C ARG A 40 13.32 16.24 14.13
N PRO A 41 13.97 16.43 15.30
CA PRO A 41 13.73 17.58 16.17
C PRO A 41 13.93 18.90 15.42
N GLY A 42 13.10 19.87 15.72
CA GLY A 42 13.14 21.19 15.09
C GLY A 42 12.64 21.24 13.64
N THR A 43 12.30 20.09 13.04
CA THR A 43 11.81 20.04 11.65
C THR A 43 10.46 19.33 11.55
N ILE A 44 10.32 18.17 12.19
CA ILE A 44 9.05 17.41 12.23
C ILE A 44 8.39 17.68 13.58
N PRO A 45 7.15 18.19 13.60
CA PRO A 45 6.42 18.45 14.84
C PRO A 45 6.21 17.16 15.63
N ALA A 46 6.48 17.22 16.94
CA ALA A 46 6.26 16.09 17.85
C ALA A 46 4.77 15.77 18.04
N GLY A 47 4.46 14.52 18.37
CA GLY A 47 3.11 14.07 18.74
C GLY A 47 2.10 14.05 17.59
N ARG A 48 2.51 14.22 16.36
CA ARG A 48 1.62 14.13 15.19
C ARG A 48 1.37 12.68 14.78
N ARG A 49 0.13 12.42 14.45
CA ARG A 49 -0.29 11.24 13.68
C ARG A 49 -0.64 11.66 12.26
N ASN A 50 -0.25 10.86 11.29
CA ASN A 50 -0.59 11.06 9.88
C ASN A 50 -1.09 9.73 9.31
N ASP A 51 -2.29 9.74 8.72
CA ASP A 51 -2.93 8.57 8.13
C ASP A 51 -2.82 8.56 6.58
N ALA A 52 -2.01 9.45 6.00
CA ALA A 52 -1.72 9.43 4.56
C ALA A 52 -0.98 8.15 4.18
N ILE A 53 -1.39 7.52 3.09
CA ILE A 53 -0.72 6.32 2.59
C ILE A 53 0.66 6.65 2.04
N GLY A 54 1.61 5.76 2.28
CA GLY A 54 2.97 5.75 1.75
C GLY A 54 3.51 4.33 1.74
N MET A 55 4.61 4.12 1.05
CA MET A 55 5.23 2.81 0.88
C MET A 55 6.75 2.92 1.00
N SER A 56 7.43 1.80 1.23
CA SER A 56 8.90 1.77 1.35
C SER A 56 9.64 2.28 0.10
N ILE A 57 9.04 2.16 -1.09
CA ILE A 57 9.58 2.73 -2.33
C ILE A 57 9.76 4.25 -2.27
N ASP A 58 9.04 4.93 -1.38
CA ASP A 58 9.08 6.39 -1.20
C ASP A 58 10.30 6.86 -0.40
N PHE A 59 11.01 5.95 0.26
CA PHE A 59 12.13 6.32 1.13
C PHE A 59 13.24 6.99 0.35
N LEU A 60 13.68 6.39 -0.75
CA LEU A 60 14.77 6.93 -1.55
C LEU A 60 14.47 8.36 -2.06
N PRO A 61 13.39 8.62 -2.81
CA PRO A 61 13.10 9.97 -3.30
C PRO A 61 12.83 10.95 -2.16
N THR A 62 12.21 10.53 -1.06
CA THR A 62 11.96 11.39 0.10
C THR A 62 13.27 11.79 0.80
N PHE A 63 14.19 10.84 1.02
CA PHE A 63 15.47 11.12 1.68
C PHE A 63 16.36 11.98 0.79
N CYS A 64 16.39 11.75 -0.51
CA CYS A 64 17.07 12.61 -1.47
C CYS A 64 16.55 14.06 -1.39
N ALA A 65 15.24 14.24 -1.44
CA ALA A 65 14.60 15.56 -1.34
C ALA A 65 14.91 16.25 0.00
N MET A 66 14.89 15.51 1.11
CA MET A 66 15.20 16.05 2.45
C MET A 66 16.68 16.36 2.63
N ALA A 67 17.57 15.71 1.89
CA ALA A 67 19.01 15.96 1.87
C ALA A 67 19.42 17.04 0.86
N GLY A 68 18.50 17.49 -0.01
CA GLY A 68 18.79 18.45 -1.06
C GLY A 68 19.63 17.89 -2.21
N VAL A 69 19.54 16.56 -2.45
CA VAL A 69 20.24 15.86 -3.52
C VAL A 69 19.25 15.24 -4.51
N ALA A 70 19.68 15.08 -5.76
CA ALA A 70 18.88 14.36 -6.74
C ALA A 70 18.95 12.84 -6.52
N PRO A 71 17.89 12.09 -6.81
CA PRO A 71 17.96 10.64 -6.90
C PRO A 71 18.94 10.17 -7.99
N PRO A 72 19.42 8.91 -7.96
CA PRO A 72 20.30 8.37 -8.98
C PRO A 72 19.72 8.51 -10.39
N ALA A 73 20.55 8.97 -11.34
CA ALA A 73 20.15 9.07 -12.73
C ALA A 73 20.13 7.68 -13.41
N GLY A 74 19.28 7.53 -14.42
CA GLY A 74 19.22 6.31 -15.24
C GLY A 74 18.50 5.11 -14.61
N VAL A 75 17.85 5.30 -13.46
CA VAL A 75 16.99 4.28 -12.82
C VAL A 75 15.55 4.77 -12.73
N THR A 76 14.60 3.86 -12.90
CA THR A 76 13.20 4.16 -12.67
C THR A 76 12.93 4.15 -11.17
N ILE A 77 12.32 5.22 -10.66
CA ILE A 77 11.92 5.35 -9.26
C ILE A 77 10.39 5.41 -9.22
N ASP A 78 9.77 4.36 -8.75
CA ASP A 78 8.30 4.28 -8.62
C ASP A 78 7.78 5.03 -7.39
N GLY A 79 8.64 5.28 -6.41
CA GLY A 79 8.28 6.02 -5.19
C GLY A 79 8.12 7.52 -5.43
N GLN A 80 7.40 8.16 -4.52
CA GLN A 80 7.13 9.60 -4.54
C GLN A 80 7.70 10.31 -3.31
N VAL A 81 7.89 11.62 -3.42
CA VAL A 81 8.45 12.44 -2.33
C VAL A 81 7.38 12.73 -1.28
N LEU A 82 7.53 12.16 -0.09
CA LEU A 82 6.61 12.34 1.05
C LEU A 82 7.02 13.49 2.00
N SER A 83 8.02 14.29 1.68
CA SER A 83 8.51 15.33 2.59
C SER A 83 7.41 16.33 3.03
N ALA A 84 6.54 16.75 2.13
CA ALA A 84 5.41 17.64 2.47
C ALA A 84 4.41 16.96 3.42
N THR A 85 4.13 15.69 3.20
CA THR A 85 3.27 14.86 4.04
C THR A 85 3.86 14.70 5.44
N LEU A 86 5.15 14.40 5.54
CA LEU A 86 5.85 14.21 6.82
C LEU A 86 6.02 15.54 7.60
N LEU A 87 6.39 16.62 6.92
CA LEU A 87 6.73 17.89 7.56
C LEU A 87 5.49 18.73 7.90
N ARG A 88 4.50 18.74 7.05
CA ARG A 88 3.34 19.64 7.12
C ARG A 88 1.99 18.95 7.23
N GLY A 89 1.96 17.61 7.17
CA GLY A 89 0.71 16.85 7.14
C GLY A 89 -0.08 17.03 5.83
N ALA A 90 0.61 17.35 4.73
CA ALA A 90 -0.02 17.39 3.41
C ALA A 90 -0.61 16.02 3.04
N PRO A 91 -1.65 15.98 2.18
CA PRO A 91 -2.13 14.73 1.62
C PRO A 91 -1.01 13.91 0.98
N THR A 92 -1.22 12.61 0.86
CA THR A 92 -0.33 11.75 0.09
C THR A 92 -0.28 12.21 -1.38
N PRO A 93 0.90 12.16 -2.03
CA PRO A 93 1.00 12.36 -3.47
C PRO A 93 0.53 11.15 -4.28
N HIS A 94 0.25 10.01 -3.63
CA HIS A 94 -0.18 8.79 -4.30
C HIS A 94 -1.68 8.79 -4.59
N ASP A 95 -2.05 8.55 -5.84
CA ASP A 95 -3.42 8.21 -6.23
C ASP A 95 -3.78 6.78 -5.83
N GLY A 96 -2.79 5.92 -5.68
CA GLY A 96 -2.93 4.55 -5.21
C GLY A 96 -1.58 3.84 -5.13
N LEU A 97 -1.54 2.84 -4.28
CA LEU A 97 -0.39 1.95 -4.07
C LEU A 97 -0.76 0.55 -4.55
N LEU A 98 0.05 0.00 -5.41
CA LEU A 98 -0.07 -1.39 -5.84
C LEU A 98 0.56 -2.30 -4.79
N LEU A 99 -0.16 -3.34 -4.40
CA LEU A 99 0.36 -4.37 -3.51
C LEU A 99 0.65 -5.62 -4.34
N PHE A 100 1.85 -6.12 -4.18
CA PHE A 100 2.36 -7.27 -4.90
C PHE A 100 2.49 -8.46 -3.96
N ASP A 101 2.15 -9.62 -4.46
CA ASP A 101 2.48 -10.87 -3.84
C ASP A 101 3.33 -11.64 -4.86
N ASP A 102 4.62 -11.77 -4.55
CA ASP A 102 5.63 -12.16 -5.51
C ASP A 102 5.63 -11.21 -6.72
N GLU A 103 5.35 -11.71 -7.91
CA GLU A 103 5.26 -10.94 -9.16
C GLU A 103 3.83 -10.51 -9.52
N ASP A 104 2.83 -10.91 -8.73
CA ASP A 104 1.43 -10.65 -9.00
C ASP A 104 0.91 -9.39 -8.29
N VAL A 105 0.22 -8.52 -9.04
CA VAL A 105 -0.54 -7.41 -8.45
C VAL A 105 -1.80 -7.99 -7.83
N VAL A 106 -1.86 -8.00 -6.50
CA VAL A 106 -2.95 -8.61 -5.73
C VAL A 106 -3.94 -7.62 -5.14
N ALA A 107 -3.55 -6.34 -5.02
CA ALA A 107 -4.45 -5.30 -4.57
C ALA A 107 -4.01 -3.90 -5.04
N LEU A 108 -4.98 -2.97 -5.03
CA LEU A 108 -4.76 -1.54 -5.20
C LEU A 108 -5.35 -0.79 -4.00
N ARG A 109 -4.52 0.01 -3.32
CA ARG A 109 -4.86 0.81 -2.15
C ARG A 109 -4.82 2.30 -2.48
N THR A 110 -5.97 2.96 -2.49
CA THR A 110 -6.05 4.44 -2.52
C THR A 110 -6.16 4.99 -1.10
N GLN A 111 -6.22 6.28 -0.90
CA GLN A 111 -6.40 6.86 0.45
C GLN A 111 -7.68 6.36 1.15
N ARG A 112 -8.74 6.12 0.40
CA ARG A 112 -10.03 5.67 0.95
C ARG A 112 -10.34 4.21 0.63
N TRP A 113 -10.14 3.80 -0.62
CA TRP A 113 -10.58 2.51 -1.11
C TRP A 113 -9.45 1.51 -1.21
N LYS A 114 -9.78 0.25 -1.02
CA LYS A 114 -8.89 -0.86 -1.32
C LYS A 114 -9.63 -1.94 -2.08
N LEU A 115 -9.16 -2.22 -3.29
CA LEU A 115 -9.60 -3.36 -4.08
C LEU A 115 -8.61 -4.49 -3.90
N VAL A 116 -9.08 -5.65 -3.44
CA VAL A 116 -8.30 -6.89 -3.38
C VAL A 116 -8.77 -7.78 -4.52
N THR A 117 -7.85 -8.14 -5.41
CA THR A 117 -8.13 -8.93 -6.62
C THR A 117 -7.66 -10.36 -6.52
N ALA A 118 -6.88 -10.70 -5.51
CA ALA A 118 -6.42 -12.07 -5.29
C ALA A 118 -6.38 -12.41 -3.81
N ASP A 119 -6.64 -13.67 -3.48
CA ASP A 119 -6.52 -14.22 -2.13
C ASP A 119 -6.01 -15.66 -2.22
N TYR A 120 -5.47 -16.18 -1.13
CA TYR A 120 -5.01 -17.56 -1.08
C TYR A 120 -6.11 -18.51 -0.62
N TYR A 121 -6.20 -19.63 -1.34
CA TYR A 121 -6.83 -20.83 -0.85
C TYR A 121 -5.79 -21.93 -0.72
N ARG A 122 -5.40 -22.26 0.50
CA ARG A 122 -4.24 -23.11 0.78
C ARG A 122 -2.97 -22.52 0.14
N ASN A 123 -2.40 -23.20 -0.87
CA ASN A 123 -1.20 -22.77 -1.60
C ASN A 123 -1.51 -22.18 -2.98
N TYR A 124 -2.79 -21.92 -3.29
CA TYR A 124 -3.20 -21.42 -4.59
C TYR A 124 -3.65 -19.97 -4.46
N LEU A 125 -3.04 -19.10 -5.26
CA LEU A 125 -3.53 -17.74 -5.46
C LEU A 125 -4.78 -17.77 -6.32
N LEU A 126 -5.88 -17.22 -5.81
CA LEU A 126 -7.16 -17.19 -6.48
C LEU A 126 -7.41 -15.78 -7.05
N ASP A 127 -7.71 -15.69 -8.34
CA ASP A 127 -8.22 -14.48 -8.96
C ASP A 127 -9.69 -14.29 -8.55
N LEU A 128 -9.95 -13.31 -7.70
CA LEU A 128 -11.26 -13.04 -7.15
C LEU A 128 -12.23 -12.44 -8.18
N PRO A 129 -11.83 -11.46 -9.03
CA PRO A 129 -12.65 -10.96 -10.12
C PRO A 129 -13.10 -12.05 -11.08
N ALA A 130 -12.20 -12.93 -11.51
CA ALA A 130 -12.54 -14.04 -12.43
C ALA A 130 -13.56 -15.02 -11.82
N ARG A 131 -13.68 -15.06 -10.50
CA ARG A 131 -14.65 -15.86 -9.76
C ARG A 131 -15.92 -15.12 -9.40
N GLY A 132 -16.05 -13.84 -9.80
CA GLY A 132 -17.20 -13.00 -9.49
C GLY A 132 -17.21 -12.45 -8.05
N TYR A 133 -16.08 -12.48 -7.34
CA TYR A 133 -15.98 -12.02 -5.94
C TYR A 133 -14.91 -10.94 -5.73
N PRO A 134 -14.87 -9.83 -6.50
CA PRO A 134 -13.97 -8.75 -6.20
C PRO A 134 -14.26 -8.22 -4.79
N GLN A 135 -13.23 -7.93 -4.02
CA GLN A 135 -13.39 -7.44 -2.65
C GLN A 135 -12.98 -5.96 -2.59
N LEU A 136 -13.93 -5.10 -2.30
CA LEU A 136 -13.72 -3.67 -2.12
C LEU A 136 -13.96 -3.28 -0.66
N TYR A 137 -13.05 -2.52 -0.08
CA TYR A 137 -13.14 -2.05 1.31
C TYR A 137 -13.06 -0.52 1.38
N ASP A 138 -13.93 0.09 2.19
CA ASP A 138 -13.82 1.50 2.60
C ASP A 138 -12.88 1.56 3.82
N MET A 139 -11.61 1.83 3.59
CA MET A 139 -10.56 1.79 4.61
C MET A 139 -10.68 2.89 5.67
N GLN A 140 -11.54 3.88 5.46
CA GLN A 140 -11.86 4.88 6.49
C GLN A 140 -12.90 4.35 7.49
N LYS A 141 -13.80 3.46 7.04
CA LYS A 141 -14.88 2.89 7.85
C LYS A 141 -14.56 1.49 8.36
N ASP A 142 -13.86 0.71 7.56
CA ASP A 142 -13.49 -0.68 7.85
C ASP A 142 -11.98 -0.91 7.60
N PRO A 143 -11.11 -0.39 8.47
CA PRO A 143 -9.67 -0.59 8.35
C PRO A 143 -9.23 -2.04 8.60
N SER A 144 -10.14 -2.88 9.10
CA SER A 144 -9.90 -4.31 9.35
C SER A 144 -10.28 -5.19 8.15
N GLU A 145 -10.82 -4.60 7.09
CA GLU A 145 -11.19 -5.31 5.86
C GLU A 145 -12.17 -6.48 6.13
N SER A 146 -13.16 -6.23 7.00
CA SER A 146 -14.09 -7.25 7.48
C SER A 146 -15.24 -7.49 6.53
N TYR A 147 -15.74 -6.42 5.87
CA TYR A 147 -16.94 -6.47 5.04
C TYR A 147 -16.73 -5.81 3.69
N SER A 148 -16.71 -6.61 2.63
CA SER A 148 -16.68 -6.09 1.27
C SER A 148 -17.93 -5.28 0.96
N VAL A 149 -17.72 -4.11 0.34
CA VAL A 149 -18.78 -3.23 -0.14
C VAL A 149 -18.84 -3.17 -1.68
N ALA A 150 -18.23 -4.14 -2.36
CA ALA A 150 -18.11 -4.21 -3.82
C ALA A 150 -19.49 -4.09 -4.52
N GLU A 151 -20.50 -4.79 -4.03
CA GLU A 151 -21.86 -4.76 -4.60
C GLU A 151 -22.53 -3.38 -4.50
N ARG A 152 -22.13 -2.56 -3.52
CA ARG A 152 -22.67 -1.22 -3.31
C ARG A 152 -21.96 -0.13 -4.11
N HIS A 153 -20.78 -0.44 -4.66
CA HIS A 153 -19.92 0.50 -5.35
C HIS A 153 -19.32 -0.12 -6.63
N PRO A 154 -20.17 -0.59 -7.57
CA PRO A 154 -19.69 -1.26 -8.79
C PRO A 154 -18.87 -0.32 -9.69
N ASP A 155 -19.12 0.99 -9.64
CA ASP A 155 -18.37 2.02 -10.33
C ASP A 155 -16.92 2.11 -9.82
N ILE A 156 -16.72 2.09 -8.51
CA ILE A 156 -15.39 2.09 -7.88
C ILE A 156 -14.65 0.77 -8.18
N VAL A 157 -15.38 -0.36 -8.13
CA VAL A 157 -14.77 -1.66 -8.49
C VAL A 157 -14.29 -1.62 -9.95
N ALA A 158 -15.08 -1.10 -10.87
CA ALA A 158 -14.71 -1.02 -12.29
C ALA A 158 -13.47 -0.11 -12.49
N ASP A 159 -13.44 1.08 -11.88
CA ASP A 159 -12.31 1.99 -11.97
C ASP A 159 -11.02 1.35 -11.43
N LEU A 160 -11.07 0.82 -10.20
CA LEU A 160 -9.88 0.23 -9.58
C LEU A 160 -9.42 -1.05 -10.28
N THR A 161 -10.35 -1.85 -10.83
CA THR A 161 -10.01 -3.04 -11.63
C THR A 161 -9.26 -2.63 -12.90
N ALA A 162 -9.76 -1.63 -13.63
CA ALA A 162 -9.07 -1.14 -14.83
C ALA A 162 -7.64 -0.65 -14.52
N ARG A 163 -7.43 -0.01 -13.37
CA ARG A 163 -6.10 0.42 -12.92
C ARG A 163 -5.18 -0.75 -12.55
N VAL A 164 -5.71 -1.80 -11.91
CA VAL A 164 -4.98 -3.04 -11.62
C VAL A 164 -4.58 -3.73 -12.92
N ASP A 165 -5.49 -3.83 -13.88
CA ASP A 165 -5.22 -4.50 -15.16
C ASP A 165 -4.17 -3.74 -15.99
N ALA A 166 -4.23 -2.41 -16.00
CA ALA A 166 -3.21 -1.56 -16.59
C ALA A 166 -1.83 -1.77 -15.93
N ALA A 167 -1.80 -1.91 -14.60
CA ALA A 167 -0.57 -2.21 -13.87
C ALA A 167 -0.03 -3.60 -14.21
N ARG A 168 -0.88 -4.61 -14.25
CA ARG A 168 -0.49 -5.98 -14.65
C ARG A 168 0.12 -6.00 -16.04
N ALA A 169 -0.49 -5.30 -17.00
CA ALA A 169 0.05 -5.18 -18.36
C ALA A 169 1.41 -4.47 -18.38
N ARG A 170 1.59 -3.42 -17.57
CA ARG A 170 2.86 -2.68 -17.44
C ARG A 170 3.97 -3.58 -16.89
N PHE A 171 3.68 -4.39 -15.89
CA PHE A 171 4.67 -5.22 -15.21
C PHE A 171 4.87 -6.60 -15.85
N ALA A 172 3.98 -7.05 -16.72
CA ALA A 172 4.09 -8.36 -17.39
C ALA A 172 5.45 -8.61 -18.09
N PRO A 173 6.08 -7.63 -18.77
CA PRO A 173 7.38 -7.84 -19.41
C PRO A 173 8.54 -7.99 -18.42
N LEU A 174 8.35 -7.67 -17.14
CA LEU A 174 9.39 -7.74 -16.11
C LEU A 174 9.34 -9.06 -15.31
N ARG A 175 8.37 -9.92 -15.59
CA ARG A 175 8.27 -11.24 -14.97
C ARG A 175 9.37 -12.15 -15.48
N THR A 176 9.96 -12.92 -14.56
CA THR A 176 11.03 -13.89 -14.82
C THR A 176 10.50 -15.33 -14.91
#